data_a3a2e1bbcc8f4c3e5c93489d0d2c8ff7
#
_entry.id   a3a2e1bbcc8f4c3e5c93489d0d2c8ff7
#
_cell.length_a   1.000
_cell.length_b   1.000
_cell.length_c   1.000
_cell.angle_alpha   90.00
_cell.angle_beta   90.00
_cell.angle_gamma   90.00
#
_symmetry.space_group_name_H-M   'P 1'
#
loop_
_entity.id
_entity.type
_entity.pdbx_description
1 polymer ?
#
loop_
_entity_poly.entity_id
_entity_poly.type
_entity_poly.pdbx_seq_one_letter_code
_entity_poly.pdbx_strand_id
1 'polypeptide(L)'
;MSLEARALAFGFPRRRVGRIEEARFAPGEVTCLLGPNGGGKTTFLRTLLGLLPPLGGEVLLDGAPLASLSARQRARRIAYVPQAAETSFDFTVAEVVAMGRTAHGDVFSSPVPADRDAARAALERLGIAGLASRSIRQVSGGERQLALIARALATEAPIVVMDEPTANLDFANQARVLREVARLREAGMTVLFSSHHPDHALRIADRAVLLRDGTVLAAGATDATVNSTNLSALYGCPVDVVALSSAAGPASRACIARDTG
;
A
#
# COMPACT_ATOMS: atom_id res chain seq x y z
N MET A 1 -7.57 -13.33 -4.68
CA MET A 1 -8.63 -12.36 -5.06
C MET A 1 -8.03 -11.30 -5.95
N SER A 2 -8.74 -10.88 -7.03
CA SER A 2 -8.31 -9.82 -7.96
C SER A 2 -9.08 -8.53 -7.69
N LEU A 3 -8.41 -7.39 -7.88
CA LEU A 3 -9.00 -6.05 -7.82
C LEU A 3 -8.76 -5.36 -9.16
N GLU A 4 -9.80 -4.74 -9.74
CA GLU A 4 -9.72 -4.15 -11.06
C GLU A 4 -10.37 -2.76 -11.05
N ALA A 5 -9.80 -1.83 -11.80
CA ALA A 5 -10.39 -0.53 -12.11
C ALA A 5 -10.66 -0.49 -13.63
N ARG A 6 -11.88 -0.12 -14.04
CA ARG A 6 -12.28 0.01 -15.44
C ARG A 6 -12.83 1.39 -15.72
N ALA A 7 -12.21 2.09 -16.66
CA ALA A 7 -12.54 3.46 -17.07
C ALA A 7 -12.73 4.41 -15.86
N LEU A 8 -11.94 4.16 -14.78
CA LEU A 8 -12.13 4.75 -13.45
C LEU A 8 -11.69 6.22 -13.46
N ALA A 9 -12.63 7.14 -13.38
CA ALA A 9 -12.38 8.55 -13.12
C ALA A 9 -12.46 8.80 -11.60
N PHE A 10 -11.42 9.44 -11.05
CA PHE A 10 -11.28 9.65 -9.61
C PHE A 10 -10.95 11.11 -9.27
N GLY A 11 -11.37 11.53 -8.08
CA GLY A 11 -11.22 12.90 -7.62
C GLY A 11 -12.30 13.31 -6.62
N PHE A 12 -12.61 14.58 -6.59
CA PHE A 12 -13.62 15.18 -5.72
C PHE A 12 -14.78 15.76 -6.55
N PRO A 13 -15.98 16.00 -6.01
CA PRO A 13 -17.19 16.32 -6.78
C PRO A 13 -17.06 17.45 -7.81
N ARG A 14 -16.11 18.37 -7.63
CA ARG A 14 -15.88 19.50 -8.55
C ARG A 14 -14.48 19.52 -9.15
N ARG A 15 -13.65 18.49 -8.87
CA ARG A 15 -12.24 18.44 -9.28
C ARG A 15 -11.84 17.00 -9.60
N ARG A 16 -11.89 16.65 -10.87
CA ARG A 16 -11.29 15.40 -11.31
C ARG A 16 -9.77 15.47 -11.12
N VAL A 17 -9.20 14.45 -10.44
CA VAL A 17 -7.76 14.29 -10.23
C VAL A 17 -7.16 13.47 -11.35
N GLY A 18 -7.86 12.43 -11.81
CA GLY A 18 -7.34 11.59 -12.87
C GLY A 18 -8.36 10.62 -13.45
N ARG A 19 -7.89 9.83 -14.43
CA ARG A 19 -8.61 8.72 -15.03
C ARG A 19 -7.66 7.60 -15.40
N ILE A 20 -8.06 6.38 -15.11
CA ILE A 20 -7.35 5.15 -15.46
C ILE A 20 -8.30 4.29 -16.26
N GLU A 21 -7.91 3.97 -17.51
CA GLU A 21 -8.76 3.18 -18.41
C GLU A 21 -8.86 1.74 -17.92
N GLU A 22 -7.73 1.14 -17.54
CA GLU A 22 -7.67 -0.18 -16.99
C GLU A 22 -6.49 -0.32 -16.02
N ALA A 23 -6.74 -0.90 -14.86
CA ALA A 23 -5.70 -1.36 -13.96
C ALA A 23 -6.17 -2.65 -13.29
N ARG A 24 -5.33 -3.69 -13.30
CA ARG A 24 -5.62 -4.98 -12.70
C ARG A 24 -4.52 -5.37 -11.73
N PHE A 25 -4.95 -5.79 -10.55
CA PHE A 25 -4.10 -6.27 -9.46
C PHE A 25 -4.41 -7.75 -9.26
N ALA A 26 -3.48 -8.59 -9.71
CA ALA A 26 -3.69 -10.03 -9.77
C ALA A 26 -3.46 -10.70 -8.40
N PRO A 27 -4.07 -11.87 -8.17
CA PRO A 27 -3.90 -12.61 -6.93
C PRO A 27 -2.44 -13.01 -6.69
N GLY A 28 -1.95 -12.78 -5.45
CA GLY A 28 -0.61 -13.19 -5.05
C GLY A 28 0.53 -12.33 -5.62
N GLU A 29 0.23 -11.24 -6.31
CA GLU A 29 1.21 -10.29 -6.84
C GLU A 29 1.39 -9.08 -5.96
N VAL A 30 2.60 -8.53 -5.95
CA VAL A 30 2.91 -7.20 -5.40
C VAL A 30 2.95 -6.19 -6.54
N THR A 31 2.05 -5.23 -6.53
CA THR A 31 2.06 -4.09 -7.47
C THR A 31 2.49 -2.81 -6.76
N CYS A 32 3.45 -2.09 -7.33
CA CYS A 32 3.84 -0.76 -6.88
C CYS A 32 3.22 0.32 -7.76
N LEU A 33 2.46 1.23 -7.14
CA LEU A 33 1.96 2.46 -7.77
C LEU A 33 3.00 3.56 -7.58
N LEU A 34 3.82 3.82 -8.60
CA LEU A 34 4.87 4.83 -8.59
C LEU A 34 4.39 6.17 -9.13
N GLY A 35 4.87 7.25 -8.55
CA GLY A 35 4.63 8.59 -9.08
C GLY A 35 5.06 9.68 -8.10
N PRO A 36 5.21 10.93 -8.59
CA PRO A 36 5.57 12.06 -7.76
C PRO A 36 4.51 12.38 -6.70
N ASN A 37 4.89 13.18 -5.71
CA ASN A 37 3.94 13.72 -4.74
C ASN A 37 2.91 14.62 -5.46
N GLY A 38 1.64 14.52 -5.07
CA GLY A 38 0.56 15.23 -5.76
C GLY A 38 0.06 14.56 -7.06
N GLY A 39 0.70 13.51 -7.55
CA GLY A 39 0.32 12.79 -8.78
C GLY A 39 -1.01 12.03 -8.75
N GLY A 40 -1.74 12.06 -7.62
CA GLY A 40 -3.08 11.46 -7.51
C GLY A 40 -3.11 10.05 -6.92
N LYS A 41 -1.97 9.48 -6.48
CA LYS A 41 -1.85 8.10 -5.93
C LYS A 41 -2.85 7.82 -4.81
N THR A 42 -2.83 8.63 -3.75
CA THR A 42 -3.75 8.49 -2.59
C THR A 42 -5.22 8.60 -3.00
N THR A 43 -5.55 9.54 -3.90
CA THR A 43 -6.94 9.70 -4.38
C THR A 43 -7.39 8.49 -5.19
N PHE A 44 -6.53 7.98 -6.06
CA PHE A 44 -6.77 6.73 -6.78
C PHE A 44 -6.98 5.55 -5.83
N LEU A 45 -6.06 5.33 -4.87
CA LEU A 45 -6.18 4.25 -3.90
C LEU A 45 -7.47 4.34 -3.08
N ARG A 46 -7.84 5.54 -2.60
CA ARG A 46 -9.09 5.73 -1.86
C ARG A 46 -10.33 5.46 -2.71
N THR A 47 -10.31 5.81 -3.99
CA THR A 47 -11.41 5.49 -4.92
C THR A 47 -11.45 3.98 -5.20
N LEU A 48 -10.31 3.36 -5.41
CA LEU A 48 -10.19 1.91 -5.62
C LEU A 48 -10.71 1.10 -4.41
N LEU A 49 -10.56 1.62 -3.19
CA LEU A 49 -11.06 1.03 -1.95
C LEU A 49 -12.56 1.33 -1.69
N GLY A 50 -13.19 2.17 -2.51
CA GLY A 50 -14.55 2.66 -2.27
C GLY A 50 -14.68 3.57 -1.05
N LEU A 51 -13.57 4.21 -0.62
CA LEU A 51 -13.53 5.25 0.42
C LEU A 51 -13.88 6.64 -0.17
N LEU A 52 -13.67 6.81 -1.47
CA LEU A 52 -14.17 7.93 -2.26
C LEU A 52 -15.05 7.37 -3.39
N PRO A 53 -16.19 7.99 -3.68
CA PRO A 53 -17.01 7.58 -4.80
C PRO A 53 -16.28 7.85 -6.12
N PRO A 54 -16.36 6.94 -7.11
CA PRO A 54 -15.83 7.19 -8.44
C PRO A 54 -16.61 8.33 -9.12
N LEU A 55 -15.92 9.14 -9.91
CA LEU A 55 -16.54 10.16 -10.76
C LEU A 55 -17.03 9.57 -12.10
N GLY A 56 -16.71 8.32 -12.39
CA GLY A 56 -17.09 7.55 -13.57
C GLY A 56 -16.31 6.23 -13.61
N GLY A 57 -16.79 5.28 -14.38
CA GLY A 57 -16.25 3.94 -14.41
C GLY A 57 -16.59 3.12 -13.15
N GLU A 58 -15.88 2.05 -12.94
CA GLU A 58 -16.18 1.11 -11.84
C GLU A 58 -14.92 0.44 -11.28
N VAL A 59 -15.06 -0.07 -10.07
CA VAL A 59 -14.08 -0.97 -9.44
C VAL A 59 -14.73 -2.32 -9.28
N LEU A 60 -14.00 -3.37 -9.67
CA LEU A 60 -14.44 -4.75 -9.56
C LEU A 60 -13.56 -5.51 -8.57
N LEU A 61 -14.18 -6.36 -7.78
CA LEU A 61 -13.51 -7.34 -6.92
C LEU A 61 -13.96 -8.74 -7.36
N ASP A 62 -13.01 -9.54 -7.86
CA ASP A 62 -13.26 -10.84 -8.50
C ASP A 62 -14.38 -10.78 -9.57
N GLY A 63 -14.38 -9.73 -10.38
CA GLY A 63 -15.33 -9.51 -11.47
C GLY A 63 -16.69 -8.93 -11.03
N ALA A 64 -16.97 -8.81 -9.73
CA ALA A 64 -18.21 -8.20 -9.21
C ALA A 64 -17.99 -6.72 -8.82
N PRO A 65 -18.95 -5.81 -9.06
CA PRO A 65 -18.82 -4.40 -8.69
C PRO A 65 -18.57 -4.24 -7.19
N LEU A 66 -17.50 -3.52 -6.81
CA LEU A 66 -17.16 -3.24 -5.42
C LEU A 66 -18.28 -2.46 -4.71
N ALA A 67 -19.01 -1.64 -5.45
CA ALA A 67 -20.13 -0.86 -4.95
C ALA A 67 -21.31 -1.72 -4.45
N SER A 68 -21.43 -2.97 -4.92
CA SER A 68 -22.45 -3.91 -4.45
C SER A 68 -22.18 -4.47 -3.04
N LEU A 69 -20.96 -4.31 -2.55
CA LEU A 69 -20.54 -4.79 -1.24
C LEU A 69 -20.76 -3.72 -0.17
N SER A 70 -21.28 -4.14 1.00
CA SER A 70 -21.28 -3.28 2.18
C SER A 70 -19.86 -2.92 2.63
N ALA A 71 -19.70 -1.83 3.41
CA ALA A 71 -18.41 -1.43 3.96
C ALA A 71 -17.74 -2.57 4.74
N ARG A 72 -18.52 -3.33 5.52
CA ARG A 72 -18.06 -4.48 6.29
C ARG A 72 -17.55 -5.60 5.38
N GLN A 73 -18.29 -5.92 4.30
CA GLN A 73 -17.87 -6.93 3.33
C GLN A 73 -16.59 -6.54 2.60
N ARG A 74 -16.41 -5.26 2.29
CA ARG A 74 -15.17 -4.73 1.70
C ARG A 74 -14.01 -4.84 2.68
N ALA A 75 -14.20 -4.40 3.93
CA ALA A 75 -13.17 -4.43 4.96
C ALA A 75 -12.66 -5.84 5.28
N ARG A 76 -13.48 -6.89 5.12
CA ARG A 76 -13.05 -8.29 5.25
C ARG A 76 -12.22 -8.81 4.07
N ARG A 77 -12.23 -8.10 2.94
CA ARG A 77 -11.56 -8.53 1.70
C ARG A 77 -10.37 -7.67 1.33
N ILE A 78 -10.38 -6.42 1.77
CA ILE A 78 -9.32 -5.44 1.47
C ILE A 78 -8.95 -4.70 2.75
N ALA A 79 -7.73 -4.94 3.22
CA ALA A 79 -7.12 -4.18 4.30
C ALA A 79 -6.46 -2.91 3.75
N TYR A 80 -6.53 -1.83 4.50
CA TYR A 80 -5.93 -0.55 4.12
C TYR A 80 -4.97 -0.03 5.18
N VAL A 81 -3.75 0.26 4.75
CA VAL A 81 -2.74 0.97 5.53
C VAL A 81 -2.66 2.40 4.98
N PRO A 82 -3.21 3.40 5.66
CA PRO A 82 -3.08 4.79 5.25
C PRO A 82 -1.65 5.28 5.46
N GLN A 83 -1.27 6.34 4.76
CA GLN A 83 -0.09 7.12 5.13
C GLN A 83 -0.25 7.57 6.59
N ALA A 84 0.80 7.35 7.40
CA ALA A 84 0.75 7.62 8.83
C ALA A 84 0.38 9.08 9.10
N ALA A 85 -0.77 9.29 9.75
CA ALA A 85 -1.20 10.58 10.26
C ALA A 85 -1.02 10.62 11.78
N GLU A 86 -0.91 11.82 12.34
CA GLU A 86 -0.95 11.99 13.79
C GLU A 86 -2.30 11.52 14.33
N THR A 87 -2.25 10.70 15.37
CA THR A 87 -3.46 10.20 16.06
C THR A 87 -3.78 11.13 17.22
N SER A 88 -4.99 11.66 17.28
CA SER A 88 -5.46 12.48 18.40
C SER A 88 -5.88 11.66 19.62
N PHE A 89 -6.09 10.36 19.45
CA PHE A 89 -6.58 9.46 20.50
C PHE A 89 -5.44 8.70 21.18
N ASP A 90 -5.58 8.50 22.48
CA ASP A 90 -4.58 7.84 23.34
C ASP A 90 -4.90 6.34 23.52
N PHE A 91 -4.88 5.61 22.39
CA PHE A 91 -5.02 4.16 22.38
C PHE A 91 -3.65 3.47 22.52
N THR A 92 -3.63 2.30 23.14
CA THR A 92 -2.47 1.41 23.10
C THR A 92 -2.27 0.85 21.69
N VAL A 93 -1.04 0.44 21.41
CA VAL A 93 -0.71 -0.23 20.12
C VAL A 93 -1.58 -1.48 19.94
N ALA A 94 -1.80 -2.27 21.00
CA ALA A 94 -2.67 -3.45 20.94
C ALA A 94 -4.12 -3.11 20.58
N GLU A 95 -4.68 -2.04 21.15
CA GLU A 95 -6.03 -1.58 20.82
C GLU A 95 -6.14 -1.11 19.36
N VAL A 96 -5.14 -0.35 18.88
CA VAL A 96 -5.10 0.07 17.46
C VAL A 96 -5.05 -1.14 16.54
N VAL A 97 -4.27 -2.17 16.86
CA VAL A 97 -4.19 -3.38 16.04
C VAL A 97 -5.50 -4.18 16.10
N ALA A 98 -6.10 -4.31 17.29
CA ALA A 98 -7.40 -4.97 17.44
C ALA A 98 -8.53 -4.29 16.66
N MET A 99 -8.46 -2.99 16.38
CA MET A 99 -9.40 -2.31 15.48
C MET A 99 -9.45 -2.92 14.08
N GLY A 100 -8.40 -3.63 13.64
CA GLY A 100 -8.43 -4.42 12.40
C GLY A 100 -9.51 -5.49 12.38
N ARG A 101 -9.97 -5.95 13.55
CA ARG A 101 -11.00 -6.99 13.70
C ARG A 101 -12.44 -6.49 13.67
N THR A 102 -12.65 -5.16 13.67
CA THR A 102 -14.02 -4.58 13.72
C THR A 102 -14.95 -5.04 12.58
N ALA A 103 -14.39 -5.43 11.43
CA ALA A 103 -15.17 -6.00 10.34
C ALA A 103 -15.67 -7.44 10.64
N HIS A 104 -15.12 -8.14 11.64
CA HIS A 104 -15.47 -9.53 11.98
C HIS A 104 -16.51 -9.64 13.09
N GLY A 105 -16.54 -8.68 14.04
CA GLY A 105 -17.52 -8.60 15.12
C GLY A 105 -18.68 -7.64 14.84
N ASP A 106 -19.56 -7.43 15.79
CA ASP A 106 -20.53 -6.34 15.75
C ASP A 106 -19.85 -5.04 16.17
N VAL A 107 -20.25 -3.91 15.55
CA VAL A 107 -19.63 -2.60 15.76
C VAL A 107 -19.61 -2.16 17.23
N PHE A 108 -20.55 -2.65 18.02
CA PHE A 108 -20.70 -2.33 19.45
C PHE A 108 -20.24 -3.47 20.38
N SER A 109 -19.73 -4.58 19.85
CA SER A 109 -19.22 -5.68 20.68
C SER A 109 -17.80 -5.44 21.13
N SER A 110 -17.48 -5.83 22.37
CA SER A 110 -16.08 -5.89 22.82
C SER A 110 -15.32 -6.95 22.02
N PRO A 111 -14.01 -6.73 21.77
CA PRO A 111 -13.20 -7.72 21.07
C PRO A 111 -13.24 -9.08 21.78
N VAL A 112 -13.61 -10.13 21.02
CA VAL A 112 -13.61 -11.51 21.52
C VAL A 112 -12.18 -12.05 21.65
N PRO A 113 -11.93 -13.16 22.39
CA PRO A 113 -10.59 -13.72 22.53
C PRO A 113 -9.86 -13.94 21.20
N ALA A 114 -10.56 -14.45 20.17
CA ALA A 114 -9.99 -14.66 18.83
C ALA A 114 -9.49 -13.36 18.18
N ASP A 115 -10.15 -12.22 18.42
CA ASP A 115 -9.70 -10.93 17.89
C ASP A 115 -8.41 -10.46 18.57
N ARG A 116 -8.28 -10.70 19.86
CA ARG A 116 -7.06 -10.39 20.62
C ARG A 116 -5.90 -11.30 20.20
N ASP A 117 -6.18 -12.57 19.92
CA ASP A 117 -5.18 -13.52 19.42
C ASP A 117 -4.70 -13.12 18.02
N ALA A 118 -5.60 -12.73 17.10
CA ALA A 118 -5.23 -12.23 15.79
C ALA A 118 -4.39 -10.93 15.87
N ALA A 119 -4.76 -10.01 16.76
CA ALA A 119 -3.98 -8.78 16.99
C ALA A 119 -2.60 -9.09 17.56
N ARG A 120 -2.49 -10.01 18.52
CA ARG A 120 -1.21 -10.47 19.10
C ARG A 120 -0.33 -11.10 18.03
N ALA A 121 -0.87 -12.03 17.23
CA ALA A 121 -0.13 -12.69 16.16
C ALA A 121 0.41 -11.67 15.12
N ALA A 122 -0.37 -10.65 14.78
CA ALA A 122 0.07 -9.58 13.89
C ALA A 122 1.22 -8.75 14.48
N LEU A 123 1.18 -8.45 15.79
CA LEU A 123 2.26 -7.75 16.51
C LEU A 123 3.54 -8.58 16.56
N GLU A 124 3.42 -9.89 16.86
CA GLU A 124 4.53 -10.84 16.90
C GLU A 124 5.18 -10.99 15.53
N ARG A 125 4.37 -11.15 14.48
CA ARG A 125 4.84 -11.24 13.09
C ARG A 125 5.70 -10.04 12.68
N LEU A 126 5.30 -8.84 13.09
CA LEU A 126 6.06 -7.62 12.84
C LEU A 126 7.17 -7.37 13.88
N GLY A 127 7.33 -8.24 14.90
CA GLY A 127 8.32 -8.11 15.95
C GLY A 127 8.17 -6.83 16.78
N ILE A 128 6.92 -6.37 16.98
CA ILE A 128 6.57 -5.20 17.81
C ILE A 128 5.67 -5.56 19.01
N ALA A 129 5.60 -6.83 19.38
CA ALA A 129 4.82 -7.30 20.52
C ALA A 129 5.18 -6.58 21.83
N GLY A 130 6.46 -6.21 22.02
CA GLY A 130 6.91 -5.42 23.17
C GLY A 130 6.35 -4.00 23.26
N LEU A 131 5.70 -3.52 22.20
CA LEU A 131 5.04 -2.19 22.18
C LEU A 131 3.54 -2.27 22.50
N ALA A 132 2.98 -3.45 22.69
CA ALA A 132 1.54 -3.69 22.78
C ALA A 132 0.82 -2.78 23.81
N SER A 133 1.40 -2.57 24.98
CA SER A 133 0.85 -1.75 26.07
C SER A 133 1.21 -0.25 25.97
N ARG A 134 2.08 0.14 25.03
CA ARG A 134 2.46 1.54 24.87
C ARG A 134 1.37 2.34 24.15
N SER A 135 1.22 3.60 24.51
CA SER A 135 0.38 4.52 23.74
C SER A 135 0.92 4.69 22.32
N ILE A 136 0.03 4.65 21.33
CA ILE A 136 0.37 4.87 19.90
C ILE A 136 0.98 6.26 19.67
N ARG A 137 0.78 7.21 20.57
CA ARG A 137 1.36 8.55 20.53
C ARG A 137 2.80 8.58 21.04
N GLN A 138 3.19 7.62 21.87
CA GLN A 138 4.51 7.55 22.51
C GLN A 138 5.51 6.68 21.75
N VAL A 139 5.08 6.02 20.68
CA VAL A 139 5.96 5.25 19.81
C VAL A 139 6.54 6.11 18.70
N SER A 140 7.71 5.74 18.17
CA SER A 140 8.33 6.43 17.03
C SER A 140 7.44 6.35 15.76
N GLY A 141 7.71 7.22 14.78
CA GLY A 141 6.99 7.19 13.50
C GLY A 141 7.07 5.83 12.80
N GLY A 142 8.24 5.18 12.84
CA GLY A 142 8.44 3.84 12.29
C GLY A 142 7.66 2.76 13.02
N GLU A 143 7.67 2.78 14.35
CA GLU A 143 6.89 1.84 15.18
C GLU A 143 5.38 2.05 14.97
N ARG A 144 4.94 3.30 14.83
CA ARG A 144 3.54 3.62 14.50
C ARG A 144 3.14 3.06 13.15
N GLN A 145 3.99 3.20 12.14
CA GLN A 145 3.73 2.63 10.81
C GLN A 145 3.63 1.11 10.86
N LEU A 146 4.52 0.44 11.61
CA LEU A 146 4.44 -1.01 11.81
C LEU A 146 3.16 -1.41 12.56
N ALA A 147 2.69 -0.61 13.52
CA ALA A 147 1.40 -0.84 14.18
C ALA A 147 0.21 -0.72 13.22
N LEU A 148 0.24 0.23 12.27
CA LEU A 148 -0.79 0.35 11.22
C LEU A 148 -0.76 -0.83 10.25
N ILE A 149 0.43 -1.33 9.91
CA ILE A 149 0.56 -2.56 9.12
C ILE A 149 0.04 -3.76 9.92
N ALA A 150 0.39 -3.89 11.23
CA ALA A 150 -0.15 -4.94 12.09
C ALA A 150 -1.68 -4.91 12.13
N ARG A 151 -2.28 -3.72 12.24
CA ARG A 151 -3.74 -3.55 12.18
C ARG A 151 -4.32 -4.09 10.87
N ALA A 152 -3.68 -3.80 9.74
CA ALA A 152 -4.10 -4.32 8.44
C ALA A 152 -3.97 -5.84 8.37
N LEU A 153 -2.89 -6.43 8.91
CA LEU A 153 -2.71 -7.88 8.97
C LEU A 153 -3.75 -8.56 9.88
N ALA A 154 -4.10 -7.93 11.00
CA ALA A 154 -5.13 -8.45 11.90
C ALA A 154 -6.51 -8.55 11.24
N THR A 155 -6.77 -7.88 10.11
CA THR A 155 -8.02 -8.07 9.33
C THR A 155 -8.09 -9.43 8.65
N GLU A 156 -6.95 -10.11 8.44
CA GLU A 156 -6.85 -11.38 7.66
C GLU A 156 -7.43 -11.25 6.23
N ALA A 157 -7.46 -10.04 5.70
CA ALA A 157 -7.96 -9.78 4.36
C ALA A 157 -6.97 -10.28 3.30
N PRO A 158 -7.43 -10.91 2.21
CA PRO A 158 -6.54 -11.44 1.16
C PRO A 158 -5.88 -10.37 0.28
N ILE A 159 -6.37 -9.13 0.32
CA ILE A 159 -5.79 -7.99 -0.39
C ILE A 159 -5.35 -6.95 0.63
N VAL A 160 -4.12 -6.44 0.49
CA VAL A 160 -3.60 -5.33 1.31
C VAL A 160 -3.23 -4.16 0.41
N VAL A 161 -3.81 -3.01 0.69
CA VAL A 161 -3.49 -1.74 0.01
C VAL A 161 -2.78 -0.82 0.99
N MET A 162 -1.60 -0.32 0.61
CA MET A 162 -0.77 0.54 1.46
C MET A 162 -0.47 1.87 0.75
N ASP A 163 -0.78 2.97 1.41
CA ASP A 163 -0.49 4.30 0.88
C ASP A 163 0.80 4.84 1.49
N GLU A 164 1.87 4.89 0.69
CA GLU A 164 3.21 5.32 1.05
C GLU A 164 3.72 4.71 2.39
N PRO A 165 3.76 3.37 2.52
CA PRO A 165 4.02 2.70 3.79
C PRO A 165 5.42 2.94 4.37
N THR A 166 6.32 3.51 3.59
CA THR A 166 7.72 3.82 3.95
C THR A 166 7.98 5.31 4.15
N ALA A 167 6.96 6.17 3.98
CA ALA A 167 7.12 7.61 4.13
C ALA A 167 7.54 7.98 5.56
N ASN A 168 8.46 8.92 5.67
CA ASN A 168 8.98 9.45 6.94
C ASN A 168 9.66 8.39 7.85
N LEU A 169 10.07 7.25 7.28
CA LEU A 169 10.84 6.23 7.98
C LEU A 169 12.32 6.35 7.70
N ASP A 170 13.16 6.03 8.69
CA ASP A 170 14.58 5.83 8.47
C ASP A 170 14.86 4.60 7.59
N PHE A 171 16.08 4.49 7.10
CA PHE A 171 16.49 3.43 6.17
C PHE A 171 16.24 2.02 6.71
N ALA A 172 16.48 1.78 8.01
CA ALA A 172 16.29 0.47 8.63
C ALA A 172 14.81 0.08 8.70
N ASN A 173 13.95 1.01 9.10
CA ASN A 173 12.51 0.81 9.15
C ASN A 173 11.90 0.68 7.75
N GLN A 174 12.37 1.45 6.75
CA GLN A 174 11.97 1.24 5.34
C GLN A 174 12.27 -0.18 4.89
N ALA A 175 13.51 -0.66 5.11
CA ALA A 175 13.91 -2.01 4.74
C ALA A 175 13.07 -3.09 5.46
N ARG A 176 12.65 -2.83 6.71
CA ARG A 176 11.79 -3.72 7.48
C ARG A 176 10.38 -3.80 6.87
N VAL A 177 9.78 -2.66 6.53
CA VAL A 177 8.46 -2.61 5.88
C VAL A 177 8.50 -3.32 4.52
N LEU A 178 9.51 -3.07 3.70
CA LEU A 178 9.65 -3.71 2.39
C LEU A 178 9.82 -5.24 2.51
N ARG A 179 10.59 -5.72 3.49
CA ARG A 179 10.68 -7.16 3.76
C ARG A 179 9.33 -7.76 4.15
N GLU A 180 8.53 -7.04 4.94
CA GLU A 180 7.21 -7.55 5.31
C GLU A 180 6.27 -7.61 4.09
N VAL A 181 6.30 -6.62 3.21
CA VAL A 181 5.56 -6.66 1.93
C VAL A 181 5.94 -7.91 1.11
N ALA A 182 7.25 -8.22 1.03
CA ALA A 182 7.71 -9.43 0.34
C ALA A 182 7.16 -10.72 1.01
N ARG A 183 7.14 -10.78 2.35
CA ARG A 183 6.56 -11.92 3.09
C ARG A 183 5.05 -12.07 2.87
N LEU A 184 4.31 -10.96 2.71
CA LEU A 184 2.89 -11.01 2.38
C LEU A 184 2.66 -11.68 1.03
N ARG A 185 3.50 -11.38 0.02
CA ARG A 185 3.48 -12.04 -1.28
C ARG A 185 3.74 -13.54 -1.14
N GLU A 186 4.78 -13.93 -0.38
CA GLU A 186 5.11 -15.34 -0.14
C GLU A 186 3.97 -16.09 0.55
N ALA A 187 3.17 -15.40 1.36
CA ALA A 187 1.93 -15.92 1.95
C ALA A 187 0.73 -15.94 0.98
N GLY A 188 0.92 -15.63 -0.31
CA GLY A 188 -0.12 -15.64 -1.33
C GLY A 188 -1.07 -14.44 -1.30
N MET A 189 -0.76 -13.40 -0.53
CA MET A 189 -1.59 -12.19 -0.45
C MET A 189 -1.35 -11.28 -1.66
N THR A 190 -2.40 -10.61 -2.11
CA THR A 190 -2.30 -9.55 -3.12
C THR A 190 -1.94 -8.25 -2.43
N VAL A 191 -0.86 -7.60 -2.86
CA VAL A 191 -0.42 -6.34 -2.26
C VAL A 191 -0.34 -5.24 -3.31
N LEU A 192 -0.97 -4.11 -3.03
CA LEU A 192 -0.81 -2.86 -3.78
C LEU A 192 -0.24 -1.81 -2.84
N PHE A 193 0.91 -1.25 -3.15
CA PHE A 193 1.45 -0.14 -2.38
C PHE A 193 1.84 1.04 -3.26
N SER A 194 1.64 2.26 -2.76
CA SER A 194 2.13 3.47 -3.43
C SER A 194 3.52 3.83 -2.92
N SER A 195 4.33 4.41 -3.80
CA SER A 195 5.64 4.98 -3.47
C SER A 195 6.00 6.11 -4.42
N HIS A 196 6.86 7.01 -3.96
CA HIS A 196 7.56 7.97 -4.81
C HIS A 196 9.05 7.58 -5.02
N HIS A 197 9.50 6.46 -4.43
CA HIS A 197 10.85 5.92 -4.58
C HIS A 197 10.83 4.72 -5.53
N PRO A 198 11.43 4.81 -6.73
CA PRO A 198 11.43 3.71 -7.69
C PRO A 198 12.21 2.48 -7.23
N ASP A 199 13.22 2.65 -6.37
CA ASP A 199 13.98 1.54 -5.78
C ASP A 199 13.10 0.59 -4.95
N HIS A 200 12.00 1.07 -4.36
CA HIS A 200 11.06 0.21 -3.65
C HIS A 200 10.38 -0.79 -4.60
N ALA A 201 10.00 -0.33 -5.80
CA ALA A 201 9.44 -1.22 -6.82
C ALA A 201 10.46 -2.25 -7.28
N LEU A 202 11.67 -1.80 -7.63
CA LEU A 202 12.76 -2.68 -8.09
C LEU A 202 13.13 -3.78 -7.08
N ARG A 203 12.92 -3.52 -5.79
CA ARG A 203 13.29 -4.47 -4.71
C ARG A 203 12.25 -5.55 -4.47
N ILE A 204 10.95 -5.26 -4.60
CA ILE A 204 9.90 -6.16 -4.09
C ILE A 204 8.68 -6.30 -5.00
N ALA A 205 8.47 -5.42 -5.98
CA ALA A 205 7.27 -5.46 -6.78
C ALA A 205 7.42 -6.36 -8.02
N ASP A 206 6.40 -7.17 -8.28
CA ASP A 206 6.29 -7.97 -9.50
C ASP A 206 5.85 -7.07 -10.67
N ARG A 207 4.98 -6.08 -10.38
CA ARG A 207 4.45 -5.12 -11.36
C ARG A 207 4.59 -3.70 -10.85
N ALA A 208 4.73 -2.78 -11.80
CA ALA A 208 4.71 -1.34 -11.55
C ALA A 208 3.64 -0.65 -12.40
N VAL A 209 2.98 0.34 -11.81
CA VAL A 209 2.08 1.28 -12.49
C VAL A 209 2.62 2.67 -12.26
N LEU A 210 3.03 3.36 -13.30
CA LEU A 210 3.58 4.70 -13.25
C LEU A 210 2.45 5.73 -13.43
N LEU A 211 2.16 6.47 -12.37
CA LEU A 211 1.07 7.45 -12.34
C LEU A 211 1.64 8.87 -12.31
N ARG A 212 1.31 9.65 -13.33
CA ARG A 212 1.63 11.08 -13.41
C ARG A 212 0.38 11.89 -13.73
N ASP A 213 0.13 12.94 -12.97
CA ASP A 213 -0.98 13.88 -13.18
C ASP A 213 -2.35 13.16 -13.37
N GLY A 214 -2.56 12.11 -12.57
CA GLY A 214 -3.80 11.32 -12.59
C GLY A 214 -3.96 10.38 -13.78
N THR A 215 -2.94 10.19 -14.60
CA THR A 215 -2.94 9.27 -15.76
C THR A 215 -1.84 8.23 -15.65
N VAL A 216 -2.08 7.02 -16.18
CA VAL A 216 -1.08 5.98 -16.26
C VAL A 216 -0.14 6.27 -17.44
N LEU A 217 1.13 6.50 -17.13
CA LEU A 217 2.18 6.68 -18.12
C LEU A 217 2.65 5.33 -18.69
N ALA A 218 2.83 4.34 -17.82
CA ALA A 218 3.22 2.98 -18.18
C ALA A 218 2.77 2.00 -17.09
N ALA A 219 2.48 0.76 -17.47
CA ALA A 219 2.16 -0.31 -16.52
C ALA A 219 2.63 -1.66 -17.09
N GLY A 220 3.12 -2.55 -16.21
CA GLY A 220 3.61 -3.87 -16.63
C GLY A 220 4.49 -4.52 -15.59
N ALA A 221 5.22 -5.56 -15.99
CA ALA A 221 6.26 -6.18 -15.16
C ALA A 221 7.29 -5.12 -14.74
N THR A 222 7.70 -5.15 -13.48
CA THR A 222 8.58 -4.13 -12.90
C THR A 222 9.85 -3.94 -13.72
N ASP A 223 10.46 -5.04 -14.16
CA ASP A 223 11.72 -5.01 -14.92
C ASP A 223 11.61 -4.28 -16.26
N ALA A 224 10.46 -4.38 -16.91
CA ALA A 224 10.20 -3.70 -18.19
C ALA A 224 9.72 -2.26 -17.99
N THR A 225 8.99 -2.00 -16.91
CA THR A 225 8.30 -0.72 -16.68
C THR A 225 9.19 0.30 -15.99
N VAL A 226 9.99 -0.14 -14.99
CA VAL A 226 10.89 0.71 -14.22
C VAL A 226 12.25 0.78 -14.93
N ASN A 227 12.35 1.68 -15.91
CA ASN A 227 13.53 1.93 -16.73
C ASN A 227 13.83 3.44 -16.82
N SER A 228 15.03 3.80 -17.31
CA SER A 228 15.49 5.19 -17.35
C SER A 228 14.55 6.11 -18.13
N THR A 229 14.04 5.66 -19.27
CA THR A 229 13.13 6.45 -20.12
C THR A 229 11.82 6.77 -19.41
N ASN A 230 11.17 5.74 -18.86
CA ASN A 230 9.90 5.89 -18.17
C ASN A 230 10.03 6.70 -16.88
N LEU A 231 11.10 6.48 -16.10
CA LEU A 231 11.34 7.24 -14.87
C LEU A 231 11.66 8.70 -15.16
N SER A 232 12.46 8.98 -16.20
CA SER A 232 12.73 10.37 -16.61
C SER A 232 11.44 11.08 -17.04
N ALA A 233 10.57 10.41 -17.79
CA ALA A 233 9.25 10.94 -18.12
C ALA A 233 8.36 11.12 -16.89
N LEU A 234 8.40 10.17 -15.94
CA LEU A 234 7.58 10.21 -14.72
C LEU A 234 7.94 11.39 -13.81
N TYR A 235 9.24 11.59 -13.57
CA TYR A 235 9.74 12.60 -12.61
C TYR A 235 10.08 13.94 -13.25
N GLY A 236 10.17 14.02 -14.59
CA GLY A 236 10.49 15.25 -15.31
C GLY A 236 11.95 15.67 -15.18
N CYS A 237 12.83 14.77 -14.80
CA CYS A 237 14.28 14.95 -14.74
C CYS A 237 14.99 13.68 -15.27
N PRO A 238 16.23 13.78 -15.76
CA PRO A 238 16.97 12.59 -16.19
C PRO A 238 17.20 11.62 -15.03
N VAL A 239 16.80 10.36 -15.23
CA VAL A 239 16.98 9.27 -14.25
C VAL A 239 17.68 8.11 -14.93
N ASP A 240 18.74 7.60 -14.35
CA ASP A 240 19.39 6.36 -14.76
C ASP A 240 18.96 5.19 -13.88
N VAL A 241 18.66 4.07 -14.51
CA VAL A 241 18.51 2.79 -13.83
C VAL A 241 19.77 1.98 -14.10
N VAL A 242 20.59 1.82 -13.07
CA VAL A 242 21.89 1.16 -13.16
C VAL A 242 21.87 -0.21 -12.50
N ALA A 243 22.55 -1.17 -13.13
CA ALA A 243 22.78 -2.46 -12.51
C ALA A 243 23.88 -2.35 -11.47
N LEU A 244 23.63 -2.88 -10.28
CA LEU A 244 24.60 -2.98 -9.20
C LEU A 244 25.14 -4.41 -9.16
N SER A 245 26.45 -4.57 -9.36
CA SER A 245 27.14 -5.84 -9.11
C SER A 245 27.43 -5.94 -7.61
N SER A 246 26.91 -6.97 -6.96
CA SER A 246 27.26 -7.28 -5.58
C SER A 246 28.09 -8.55 -5.55
N ALA A 247 29.23 -8.53 -4.86
CA ALA A 247 30.05 -9.73 -4.66
C ALA A 247 29.36 -10.79 -3.78
N ALA A 248 28.26 -10.43 -3.08
CA ALA A 248 27.62 -11.26 -2.08
C ALA A 248 26.12 -11.56 -2.33
N GLY A 249 25.57 -11.22 -3.51
CA GLY A 249 24.13 -11.39 -3.76
C GLY A 249 23.73 -11.28 -5.24
N PRO A 250 22.46 -11.55 -5.55
CA PRO A 250 21.95 -11.39 -6.91
C PRO A 250 22.11 -9.96 -7.42
N ALA A 251 22.24 -9.80 -8.74
CA ALA A 251 22.29 -8.51 -9.40
C ALA A 251 21.07 -7.68 -8.98
N SER A 252 21.31 -6.48 -8.46
CA SER A 252 20.27 -5.52 -8.07
C SER A 252 20.34 -4.29 -8.98
N ARG A 253 19.28 -3.48 -8.98
CA ARG A 253 19.25 -2.22 -9.72
C ARG A 253 18.99 -1.06 -8.77
N ALA A 254 19.51 0.10 -9.10
CA ALA A 254 19.23 1.34 -8.38
C ALA A 254 18.92 2.46 -9.36
N CYS A 255 18.14 3.43 -8.88
CA CYS A 255 17.76 4.62 -9.63
C CYS A 255 18.55 5.82 -9.16
N ILE A 256 19.17 6.54 -10.08
CA ILE A 256 20.00 7.72 -9.81
C ILE A 256 19.46 8.89 -10.64
N ALA A 257 19.02 9.95 -9.97
CA ALA A 257 18.72 11.21 -10.66
C ALA A 257 20.05 11.87 -11.08
N ARG A 258 20.12 12.33 -12.33
CA ARG A 258 21.26 13.11 -12.81
C ARG A 258 20.99 14.59 -12.62
N ASP A 259 21.99 15.31 -12.10
CA ASP A 259 21.97 16.76 -12.11
C ASP A 259 22.02 17.25 -13.56
N THR A 260 21.03 18.01 -13.97
CA THR A 260 21.08 18.84 -15.17
C THR A 260 21.70 20.16 -14.70
N GLY A 261 23.03 20.28 -14.89
CA GLY A 261 23.77 21.53 -14.63
C GLY A 261 23.19 22.70 -15.41
#